data_5c8dc3af2c78dd762c7d6dbedada9e75
#
_entry.id   5c8dc3af2c78dd762c7d6dbedada9e75
#
_cell.length_a   1.000
_cell.length_b   1.000
_cell.length_c   1.000
_cell.angle_alpha   90.00
_cell.angle_beta   90.00
_cell.angle_gamma   90.00
#
_symmetry.space_group_name_H-M   'P 1'
#
loop_
_entity.id
_entity.type
_entity.pdbx_description
1 polymer ?
#
loop_
_entity_poly.entity_id
_entity_poly.type
_entity_poly.pdbx_seq_one_letter_code
_entity_poly.pdbx_strand_id
1 'polypeptide(L)'
;ETLALVNPPRDIDGVVTNRKGEVVSLWSSFAWQGNGQLRQENRGMPAEYVAELLELARGDQSLHSLEVEWAQMPLADARRLGLPAVWAERIAGHDPERRQILSVTRTVAGSPAAGLLQPGDLLLTVDGQPATRFRQVDRLTQKPAVVLEVLRNSEVLSLEVATVALDGSGIRRAVLWAGALLQAPYRDMAAFKAQAGDLPG
;
A
#
# COMPACT_ATOMS: atom_id res chain seq x y z
N GLU A 1 -6.70 -3.57 -1.37
CA GLU A 1 -7.68 -4.54 -1.90
C GLU A 1 -9.06 -3.92 -1.90
N THR A 2 -9.79 -4.00 -3.02
CA THR A 2 -11.12 -3.41 -3.19
C THR A 2 -12.12 -4.47 -3.63
N LEU A 3 -13.40 -4.25 -3.34
CA LEU A 3 -14.51 -5.06 -3.83
C LEU A 3 -14.96 -4.55 -5.19
N ALA A 4 -15.24 -5.46 -6.11
CA ALA A 4 -15.93 -5.18 -7.37
C ALA A 4 -17.33 -5.81 -7.34
N LEU A 5 -18.31 -5.08 -7.79
CA LEU A 5 -19.67 -5.61 -7.96
C LEU A 5 -19.89 -6.00 -9.43
N VAL A 6 -20.65 -7.05 -9.65
CA VAL A 6 -21.16 -7.39 -10.98
C VAL A 6 -22.34 -6.45 -11.27
N ASN A 7 -22.30 -5.74 -12.39
CA ASN A 7 -23.26 -4.72 -12.77
C ASN A 7 -23.46 -3.65 -11.67
N PRO A 8 -22.39 -2.93 -11.30
CA PRO A 8 -22.46 -1.93 -10.25
C PRO A 8 -23.42 -0.78 -10.65
N PRO A 9 -24.07 -0.15 -9.67
CA PRO A 9 -24.76 1.10 -9.93
C PRO A 9 -23.76 2.14 -10.42
N ARG A 10 -24.15 2.96 -11.38
CA ARG A 10 -23.33 4.06 -11.90
C ARG A 10 -23.65 5.33 -11.12
N ASP A 11 -22.60 6.13 -10.89
CA ASP A 11 -22.72 7.49 -10.31
C ASP A 11 -23.40 7.55 -8.92
N ILE A 12 -23.26 6.48 -8.14
CA ILE A 12 -23.78 6.42 -6.77
C ILE A 12 -22.62 6.08 -5.81
N ASP A 13 -22.42 6.94 -4.84
CA ASP A 13 -21.60 6.67 -3.66
C ASP A 13 -22.51 6.16 -2.53
N GLY A 14 -21.96 5.34 -1.65
CA GLY A 14 -22.73 4.81 -0.54
C GLY A 14 -22.06 3.65 0.18
N VAL A 15 -22.88 2.74 0.68
CA VAL A 15 -22.44 1.54 1.37
C VAL A 15 -22.99 0.29 0.73
N VAL A 16 -22.21 -0.78 0.76
CA VAL A 16 -22.67 -2.13 0.41
C VAL A 16 -22.97 -2.87 1.71
N THR A 17 -24.14 -3.45 1.80
CA THR A 17 -24.54 -4.25 2.97
C THR A 17 -24.70 -5.72 2.58
N ASN A 18 -24.50 -6.61 3.55
CA ASN A 18 -24.86 -8.00 3.41
C ASN A 18 -26.38 -8.19 3.63
N ARG A 19 -26.86 -9.44 3.54
CA ARG A 19 -28.30 -9.76 3.73
C ARG A 19 -28.81 -9.50 5.15
N LYS A 20 -27.92 -9.28 6.12
CA LYS A 20 -28.27 -8.94 7.50
C LYS A 20 -28.30 -7.43 7.75
N GLY A 21 -28.02 -6.61 6.73
CA GLY A 21 -27.92 -5.17 6.85
C GLY A 21 -26.58 -4.66 7.41
N GLU A 22 -25.60 -5.53 7.61
CA GLU A 22 -24.26 -5.13 8.08
C GLU A 22 -23.49 -4.50 6.92
N VAL A 23 -22.82 -3.35 7.18
CA VAL A 23 -21.99 -2.67 6.18
C VAL A 23 -20.72 -3.48 5.95
N VAL A 24 -20.50 -3.92 4.72
CA VAL A 24 -19.32 -4.71 4.31
C VAL A 24 -18.34 -3.90 3.48
N SER A 25 -18.78 -2.77 2.93
CA SER A 25 -17.94 -1.91 2.10
C SER A 25 -18.47 -0.49 2.00
N LEU A 26 -17.57 0.47 1.90
CA LEU A 26 -17.87 1.82 1.41
C LEU A 26 -17.70 1.80 -0.11
N TRP A 27 -18.73 2.19 -0.83
CA TRP A 27 -18.77 2.20 -2.30
C TRP A 27 -18.54 3.61 -2.82
N SER A 28 -17.57 3.80 -3.65
CA SER A 28 -17.27 5.10 -4.24
C SER A 28 -16.51 4.97 -5.56
N SER A 29 -16.38 6.09 -6.25
CA SER A 29 -15.61 6.23 -7.47
C SER A 29 -14.14 6.53 -7.15
N PHE A 30 -13.26 5.74 -7.74
CA PHE A 30 -11.81 5.93 -7.63
C PHE A 30 -11.23 6.23 -9.00
N ALA A 31 -10.37 7.24 -9.06
CA ALA A 31 -9.63 7.58 -10.26
C ALA A 31 -8.16 7.19 -10.08
N TRP A 32 -7.60 6.53 -11.08
CA TRP A 32 -6.16 6.25 -11.13
C TRP A 32 -5.60 6.49 -12.51
N GLN A 33 -4.32 6.73 -12.60
CA GLN A 33 -3.61 6.87 -13.86
C GLN A 33 -2.99 5.54 -14.27
N GLY A 34 -3.42 4.99 -15.40
CA GLY A 34 -2.86 3.77 -15.97
C GLY A 34 -2.53 3.98 -17.44
N ASN A 35 -1.31 3.62 -17.86
CA ASN A 35 -0.83 3.77 -19.23
C ASN A 35 -1.00 5.19 -19.81
N GLY A 36 -0.74 6.21 -18.97
CA GLY A 36 -0.90 7.62 -19.37
C GLY A 36 -2.34 8.13 -19.47
N GLN A 37 -3.34 7.30 -19.17
CA GLN A 37 -4.76 7.66 -19.18
C GLN A 37 -5.34 7.68 -17.78
N LEU A 38 -6.14 8.70 -17.47
CA LEU A 38 -6.95 8.73 -16.26
C LEU A 38 -8.11 7.73 -16.44
N ARG A 39 -8.18 6.74 -15.57
CA ARG A 39 -9.28 5.78 -15.49
C ARG A 39 -10.07 6.02 -14.21
N GLN A 40 -11.38 5.89 -14.31
CA GLN A 40 -12.30 6.00 -13.19
C GLN A 40 -13.12 4.72 -13.10
N GLU A 41 -13.15 4.12 -11.92
CA GLU A 41 -13.95 2.93 -11.64
C GLU A 41 -14.60 3.04 -10.27
N ASN A 42 -15.82 2.51 -10.18
CA ASN A 42 -16.49 2.37 -8.91
C ASN A 42 -16.02 1.09 -8.22
N ARG A 43 -15.52 1.24 -6.99
CA ARG A 43 -14.98 0.15 -6.18
C ARG A 43 -15.49 0.26 -4.74
N GLY A 44 -15.54 -0.88 -4.08
CA GLY A 44 -15.85 -0.94 -2.67
C GLY A 44 -14.59 -1.03 -1.82
N MET A 45 -14.40 -0.11 -0.89
CA MET A 45 -13.40 -0.21 0.16
C MET A 45 -13.98 -1.07 1.30
N PRO A 46 -13.36 -2.20 1.68
CA PRO A 46 -13.87 -3.04 2.76
C PRO A 46 -14.07 -2.26 4.05
N ALA A 47 -15.22 -2.43 4.70
CA ALA A 47 -15.59 -1.70 5.92
C ALA A 47 -14.65 -1.99 7.09
N GLU A 48 -14.01 -3.16 7.08
CA GLU A 48 -13.01 -3.53 8.09
C GLU A 48 -11.80 -2.58 8.12
N TYR A 49 -11.46 -1.91 7.00
CA TYR A 49 -10.38 -0.91 6.98
C TYR A 49 -10.74 0.32 7.80
N VAL A 50 -12.00 0.76 7.65
CA VAL A 50 -12.49 1.89 8.43
C VAL A 50 -12.62 1.53 9.91
N ALA A 51 -13.10 0.31 10.20
CA ALA A 51 -13.20 -0.17 11.58
C ALA A 51 -11.84 -0.19 12.28
N GLU A 52 -10.79 -0.69 11.62
CA GLU A 52 -9.43 -0.67 12.18
C GLU A 52 -8.89 0.73 12.41
N LEU A 53 -9.10 1.63 11.46
CA LEU A 53 -8.68 3.04 11.63
C LEU A 53 -9.41 3.70 12.81
N LEU A 54 -10.69 3.40 12.99
CA LEU A 54 -11.47 3.92 14.11
C LEU A 54 -10.98 3.37 15.45
N GLU A 55 -10.63 2.08 15.52
CA GLU A 55 -10.08 1.48 16.75
C GLU A 55 -8.70 2.09 17.11
N LEU A 56 -7.84 2.29 16.12
CA LEU A 56 -6.55 2.97 16.32
C LEU A 56 -6.75 4.41 16.81
N ALA A 57 -7.67 5.15 16.19
CA ALA A 57 -7.98 6.53 16.57
C ALA A 57 -8.59 6.63 17.99
N ARG A 58 -9.43 5.65 18.40
CA ARG A 58 -9.98 5.59 19.76
C ARG A 58 -8.94 5.25 20.79
N GLY A 59 -7.95 4.43 20.41
CA GLY A 59 -6.86 4.01 21.29
C GLY A 59 -5.76 5.06 21.48
N ASP A 60 -5.89 6.25 20.91
CA ASP A 60 -4.85 7.31 20.89
C ASP A 60 -3.49 6.77 20.39
N GLN A 61 -3.54 5.82 19.47
CA GLN A 61 -2.36 5.20 18.89
C GLN A 61 -1.98 5.91 17.59
N SER A 62 -0.70 6.19 17.42
CA SER A 62 -0.17 6.67 16.15
C SER A 62 -0.20 5.55 15.12
N LEU A 63 -0.68 5.86 13.91
CA LEU A 63 -0.50 4.99 12.76
C LEU A 63 0.97 4.99 12.34
N HIS A 64 1.47 3.84 11.93
CA HIS A 64 2.83 3.68 11.42
C HIS A 64 2.81 3.23 9.96
N SER A 65 3.76 3.74 9.18
CA SER A 65 3.95 3.39 7.78
C SER A 65 5.42 3.13 7.47
N LEU A 66 5.69 2.18 6.58
CA LEU A 66 7.03 2.01 5.98
C LEU A 66 7.32 3.07 4.92
N GLU A 67 6.29 3.76 4.43
CA GLU A 67 6.41 4.69 3.29
C GLU A 67 7.01 4.01 2.04
N VAL A 68 6.56 2.78 1.79
CA VAL A 68 6.96 1.95 0.64
C VAL A 68 5.74 1.67 -0.22
N GLU A 69 5.88 1.86 -1.52
CA GLU A 69 4.88 1.44 -2.48
C GLU A 69 5.21 0.02 -2.97
N TRP A 70 4.23 -0.84 -2.88
CA TRP A 70 4.36 -2.25 -3.22
C TRP A 70 3.56 -2.58 -4.48
N ALA A 71 4.08 -3.47 -5.30
CA ALA A 71 3.35 -4.12 -6.39
C ALA A 71 3.16 -5.61 -6.08
N GLN A 72 2.04 -6.15 -6.53
CA GLN A 72 1.79 -7.60 -6.47
C GLN A 72 2.43 -8.26 -7.69
N MET A 73 3.16 -9.34 -7.46
CA MET A 73 3.83 -10.12 -8.49
C MET A 73 3.44 -11.60 -8.35
N PRO A 74 3.02 -12.30 -9.42
CA PRO A 74 2.82 -13.74 -9.39
C PRO A 74 4.10 -14.48 -8.97
N LEU A 75 3.98 -15.53 -8.15
CA LEU A 75 5.14 -16.35 -7.74
C LEU A 75 5.90 -16.96 -8.92
N ALA A 76 5.21 -17.23 -10.03
CA ALA A 76 5.84 -17.73 -11.24
C ALA A 76 6.85 -16.71 -11.83
N ASP A 77 6.51 -15.43 -11.78
CA ASP A 77 7.38 -14.36 -12.25
C ASP A 77 8.52 -14.10 -11.26
N ALA A 78 8.23 -14.12 -9.96
CA ALA A 78 9.26 -14.01 -8.92
C ALA A 78 10.30 -15.15 -9.03
N ARG A 79 9.88 -16.36 -9.36
CA ARG A 79 10.80 -17.49 -9.62
C ARG A 79 11.72 -17.24 -10.81
N ARG A 80 11.23 -16.61 -11.87
CA ARG A 80 12.07 -16.21 -13.02
C ARG A 80 13.10 -15.17 -12.63
N LEU A 81 12.79 -14.34 -11.62
CA LEU A 81 13.69 -13.34 -11.05
C LEU A 81 14.64 -13.92 -9.98
N GLY A 82 14.64 -15.24 -9.77
CA GLY A 82 15.57 -15.90 -8.87
C GLY A 82 15.01 -16.23 -7.47
N LEU A 83 13.69 -16.14 -7.25
CA LEU A 83 13.10 -16.58 -5.97
C LEU A 83 13.35 -18.08 -5.76
N PRO A 84 14.09 -18.47 -4.67
CA PRO A 84 14.37 -19.87 -4.37
C PRO A 84 13.09 -20.69 -4.15
N ALA A 85 13.13 -21.96 -4.53
CA ALA A 85 11.97 -22.87 -4.44
C ALA A 85 11.40 -22.94 -3.02
N VAL A 86 12.26 -23.01 -2.00
CA VAL A 86 11.86 -23.06 -0.58
C VAL A 86 11.01 -21.84 -0.19
N TRP A 87 11.35 -20.64 -0.66
CA TRP A 87 10.58 -19.44 -0.40
C TRP A 87 9.27 -19.42 -1.20
N ALA A 88 9.31 -19.85 -2.46
CA ALA A 88 8.11 -19.95 -3.27
C ALA A 88 7.07 -20.91 -2.66
N GLU A 89 7.51 -22.04 -2.12
CA GLU A 89 6.67 -23.01 -1.42
C GLU A 89 6.11 -22.44 -0.11
N ARG A 90 6.94 -21.80 0.70
CA ARG A 90 6.53 -21.17 1.96
C ARG A 90 5.46 -20.09 1.71
N ILE A 91 5.67 -19.22 0.73
CA ILE A 91 4.73 -18.14 0.37
C ILE A 91 3.45 -18.72 -0.24
N ALA A 92 3.55 -19.74 -1.13
CA ALA A 92 2.40 -20.42 -1.69
C ALA A 92 1.57 -21.15 -0.62
N GLY A 93 2.20 -21.69 0.41
CA GLY A 93 1.52 -22.30 1.55
C GLY A 93 0.81 -21.27 2.44
N HIS A 94 1.34 -20.03 2.53
CA HIS A 94 0.74 -18.94 3.30
C HIS A 94 -0.50 -18.36 2.60
N ASP A 95 -0.45 -18.16 1.27
CA ASP A 95 -1.60 -17.69 0.46
C ASP A 95 -1.78 -18.57 -0.79
N PRO A 96 -2.39 -19.76 -0.62
CA PRO A 96 -2.50 -20.74 -1.69
C PRO A 96 -3.43 -20.31 -2.82
N GLU A 97 -4.38 -19.40 -2.54
CA GLU A 97 -5.35 -18.92 -3.51
C GLU A 97 -4.72 -17.93 -4.50
N ARG A 98 -3.93 -16.99 -3.99
CA ARG A 98 -3.39 -15.90 -4.82
C ARG A 98 -2.02 -16.20 -5.38
N ARG A 99 -1.19 -16.95 -4.65
CA ARG A 99 0.16 -17.36 -5.06
C ARG A 99 0.97 -16.19 -5.62
N GLN A 100 1.06 -15.13 -4.84
CA GLN A 100 1.74 -13.88 -5.18
C GLN A 100 2.70 -13.45 -4.07
N ILE A 101 3.60 -12.55 -4.41
CA ILE A 101 4.57 -11.90 -3.52
C ILE A 101 4.48 -10.39 -3.75
N LEU A 102 4.91 -9.61 -2.77
CA LEU A 102 5.03 -8.17 -2.90
C LEU A 102 6.44 -7.81 -3.37
N SER A 103 6.50 -6.86 -4.30
CA SER A 103 7.74 -6.26 -4.78
C SER A 103 7.74 -4.77 -4.47
N VAL A 104 8.88 -4.23 -4.05
CA VAL A 104 9.09 -2.79 -3.88
C VAL A 104 9.01 -2.12 -5.25
N THR A 105 8.11 -1.16 -5.40
CA THR A 105 8.04 -0.29 -6.59
C THR A 105 8.87 0.96 -6.36
N ARG A 106 8.70 1.58 -5.21
CA ARG A 106 9.44 2.77 -4.78
C ARG A 106 9.31 3.00 -3.28
N THR A 107 10.13 3.88 -2.75
CA THR A 107 10.08 4.38 -1.38
C THR A 107 9.83 5.90 -1.40
N VAL A 108 9.22 6.43 -0.36
CA VAL A 108 9.09 7.90 -0.20
C VAL A 108 10.46 8.49 0.09
N ALA A 109 10.84 9.52 -0.65
CA ALA A 109 12.14 10.18 -0.49
C ALA A 109 12.32 10.72 0.94
N GLY A 110 13.45 10.40 1.56
CA GLY A 110 13.76 10.79 2.93
C GLY A 110 13.09 9.93 4.00
N SER A 111 12.37 8.86 3.62
CA SER A 111 11.89 7.86 4.58
C SER A 111 13.05 6.97 5.06
N PRO A 112 12.94 6.34 6.24
CA PRO A 112 13.93 5.35 6.69
C PRO A 112 14.11 4.20 5.70
N ALA A 113 13.04 3.80 5.02
CA ALA A 113 13.06 2.74 4.01
C ALA A 113 13.86 3.13 2.76
N ALA A 114 13.92 4.42 2.39
CA ALA A 114 14.57 4.89 1.16
C ALA A 114 16.08 4.60 1.11
N GLY A 115 16.74 4.51 2.27
CA GLY A 115 18.16 4.17 2.35
C GLY A 115 18.43 2.66 2.38
N LEU A 116 17.41 1.83 2.54
CA LEU A 116 17.55 0.40 2.80
C LEU A 116 16.93 -0.46 1.69
N LEU A 117 15.73 -0.10 1.22
CA LEU A 117 14.99 -0.82 0.19
C LEU A 117 15.26 -0.25 -1.21
N GLN A 118 15.18 -1.12 -2.20
CA GLN A 118 15.38 -0.76 -3.60
C GLN A 118 14.19 -1.25 -4.45
N PRO A 119 13.83 -0.53 -5.52
CA PRO A 119 12.87 -1.04 -6.49
C PRO A 119 13.27 -2.44 -7.00
N GLY A 120 12.31 -3.36 -7.00
CA GLY A 120 12.52 -4.75 -7.39
C GLY A 120 12.83 -5.71 -6.24
N ASP A 121 13.09 -5.24 -5.01
CA ASP A 121 13.18 -6.12 -3.84
C ASP A 121 11.88 -6.91 -3.67
N LEU A 122 11.97 -8.22 -3.45
CA LEU A 122 10.81 -9.07 -3.17
C LEU A 122 10.68 -9.26 -1.65
N LEU A 123 9.54 -8.91 -1.09
CA LEU A 123 9.27 -9.04 0.33
C LEU A 123 9.01 -10.51 0.69
N LEU A 124 9.83 -11.09 1.53
CA LEU A 124 9.70 -12.47 2.01
C LEU A 124 8.92 -12.52 3.32
N THR A 125 9.35 -11.72 4.30
CA THR A 125 8.71 -11.64 5.62
C THR A 125 8.77 -10.24 6.21
N VAL A 126 7.83 -9.99 7.13
CA VAL A 126 7.87 -8.89 8.11
C VAL A 126 7.93 -9.55 9.49
N ASP A 127 9.00 -9.32 10.26
CA ASP A 127 9.27 -9.97 11.55
C ASP A 127 9.10 -11.51 11.51
N GLY A 128 9.64 -12.12 10.46
CA GLY A 128 9.59 -13.57 10.25
C GLY A 128 8.24 -14.11 9.74
N GLN A 129 7.21 -13.27 9.61
CA GLN A 129 5.89 -13.66 9.10
C GLN A 129 5.78 -13.34 7.60
N PRO A 130 5.41 -14.30 6.73
CA PRO A 130 5.17 -14.02 5.33
C PRO A 130 4.06 -12.96 5.16
N ALA A 131 4.29 -12.00 4.27
CA ALA A 131 3.30 -10.97 3.94
C ALA A 131 3.16 -10.86 2.41
N THR A 132 2.00 -11.25 1.90
CA THR A 132 1.69 -11.31 0.47
C THR A 132 0.67 -10.27 0.03
N ARG A 133 0.13 -9.50 0.99
CA ARG A 133 -0.91 -8.50 0.78
C ARG A 133 -0.49 -7.17 1.43
N PHE A 134 -0.84 -6.06 0.80
CA PHE A 134 -0.55 -4.71 1.32
C PHE A 134 -1.02 -4.57 2.78
N ARG A 135 -2.26 -4.98 3.05
CA ARG A 135 -2.83 -4.89 4.40
C ARG A 135 -2.12 -5.75 5.44
N GLN A 136 -1.54 -6.89 5.07
CA GLN A 136 -0.72 -7.67 6.00
C GLN A 136 0.53 -6.88 6.40
N VAL A 137 1.18 -6.22 5.42
CA VAL A 137 2.30 -5.34 5.70
C VAL A 137 1.86 -4.21 6.61
N ASP A 138 0.78 -3.49 6.28
CA ASP A 138 0.27 -2.39 7.09
C ASP A 138 0.03 -2.81 8.54
N ARG A 139 -0.61 -3.97 8.77
CA ARG A 139 -0.87 -4.48 10.14
C ARG A 139 0.40 -4.85 10.89
N LEU A 140 1.35 -5.49 10.23
CA LEU A 140 2.59 -5.94 10.86
C LEU A 140 3.54 -4.78 11.19
N THR A 141 3.38 -3.64 10.52
CA THR A 141 4.26 -2.47 10.66
C THR A 141 3.74 -1.41 11.63
N GLN A 142 2.67 -1.70 12.40
CA GLN A 142 2.11 -0.77 13.40
C GLN A 142 2.97 -0.70 14.68
N LYS A 143 4.26 -0.39 14.52
CA LYS A 143 5.26 -0.24 15.60
C LYS A 143 6.48 0.53 15.08
N PRO A 144 7.35 1.06 15.97
CA PRO A 144 8.43 1.97 15.58
C PRO A 144 9.47 1.40 14.60
N ALA A 145 9.70 0.09 14.60
CA ALA A 145 10.61 -0.58 13.68
C ALA A 145 10.19 -2.03 13.44
N VAL A 146 10.57 -2.57 12.30
CA VAL A 146 10.33 -3.97 11.90
C VAL A 146 11.56 -4.54 11.21
N VAL A 147 11.69 -5.85 11.23
CA VAL A 147 12.71 -6.57 10.46
C VAL A 147 12.05 -7.11 9.19
N LEU A 148 12.54 -6.67 8.04
CA LEU A 148 12.13 -7.16 6.73
C LEU A 148 13.16 -8.16 6.21
N GLU A 149 12.71 -9.35 5.80
CA GLU A 149 13.50 -10.20 4.94
C GLU A 149 13.08 -9.93 3.50
N VAL A 150 14.03 -9.55 2.67
CA VAL A 150 13.80 -9.28 1.25
C VAL A 150 14.77 -10.08 0.39
N LEU A 151 14.33 -10.44 -0.82
CA LEU A 151 15.22 -11.01 -1.83
C LEU A 151 15.65 -9.89 -2.78
N ARG A 152 16.95 -9.70 -2.89
CA ARG A 152 17.63 -8.77 -3.82
C ARG A 152 18.74 -9.49 -4.54
N ASN A 153 18.74 -9.47 -5.88
CA ASN A 153 19.78 -10.11 -6.69
C ASN A 153 20.04 -11.59 -6.30
N SER A 154 18.97 -12.34 -6.02
CA SER A 154 19.02 -13.73 -5.54
C SER A 154 19.63 -13.95 -4.15
N GLU A 155 19.88 -12.88 -3.39
CA GLU A 155 20.35 -12.94 -2.00
C GLU A 155 19.22 -12.52 -1.05
N VAL A 156 19.10 -13.23 0.08
CA VAL A 156 18.17 -12.87 1.15
C VAL A 156 18.86 -11.90 2.08
N LEU A 157 18.29 -10.70 2.21
CA LEU A 157 18.78 -9.66 3.10
C LEU A 157 17.80 -9.51 4.26
N SER A 158 18.36 -9.35 5.46
CA SER A 158 17.59 -8.98 6.66
C SER A 158 17.85 -7.52 6.99
N LEU A 159 16.81 -6.70 6.95
CA LEU A 159 16.88 -5.26 7.09
C LEU A 159 16.00 -4.80 8.24
N GLU A 160 16.59 -4.13 9.23
CA GLU A 160 15.82 -3.44 10.26
C GLU A 160 15.42 -2.05 9.71
N VAL A 161 14.11 -1.83 9.59
CA VAL A 161 13.55 -0.62 9.01
C VAL A 161 12.67 0.08 10.04
N ALA A 162 13.03 1.32 10.37
CA ALA A 162 12.18 2.17 11.18
C ALA A 162 10.93 2.58 10.39
N THR A 163 9.80 2.61 11.05
CA THR A 163 8.54 3.11 10.48
C THR A 163 8.38 4.60 10.77
N VAL A 164 7.52 5.25 10.01
CA VAL A 164 7.17 6.65 10.20
C VAL A 164 5.82 6.72 10.89
N ALA A 165 5.77 7.40 12.04
CA ALA A 165 4.50 7.68 12.70
C ALA A 165 3.71 8.73 11.89
N LEU A 166 2.46 8.39 11.54
CA LEU A 166 1.55 9.28 10.82
C LEU A 166 0.73 10.05 11.86
N ASP A 167 1.06 11.31 12.03
CA ASP A 167 0.43 12.19 13.02
C ASP A 167 -0.81 12.93 12.50
N GLY A 168 -1.26 12.61 11.29
CA GLY A 168 -2.39 13.28 10.62
C GLY A 168 -2.13 14.75 10.25
N SER A 169 -0.90 15.24 10.38
CA SER A 169 -0.54 16.64 10.16
C SER A 169 -0.45 17.08 8.69
N GLY A 170 -0.95 16.24 7.76
CA GLY A 170 -0.77 16.42 6.32
C GLY A 170 -1.35 17.72 5.76
N ILE A 171 -2.64 18.00 5.98
CA ILE A 171 -3.30 19.18 5.41
C ILE A 171 -3.79 20.10 6.53
N ARG A 172 -3.03 21.14 6.83
CA ARG A 172 -3.43 22.15 7.81
C ARG A 172 -4.17 23.35 7.19
N ARG A 173 -4.00 23.57 5.90
CA ARG A 173 -4.57 24.70 5.20
C ARG A 173 -4.82 24.38 3.73
N ALA A 174 -6.03 24.64 3.29
CA ALA A 174 -6.40 24.62 1.88
C ALA A 174 -6.97 26.01 1.51
N VAL A 175 -6.63 26.49 0.33
CA VAL A 175 -7.08 27.78 -0.20
C VAL A 175 -7.81 27.52 -1.51
N LEU A 176 -9.07 27.96 -1.59
CA LEU A 176 -9.80 27.98 -2.85
C LEU A 176 -9.47 29.30 -3.55
N TRP A 177 -8.86 29.22 -4.74
CA TRP A 177 -8.52 30.39 -5.53
C TRP A 177 -8.88 30.16 -6.99
N ALA A 178 -9.71 31.02 -7.54
CA ALA A 178 -10.15 30.96 -8.95
C ALA A 178 -10.65 29.56 -9.38
N GLY A 179 -11.33 28.82 -8.49
CA GLY A 179 -11.80 27.47 -8.75
C GLY A 179 -10.77 26.36 -8.56
N ALA A 180 -9.54 26.69 -8.24
CA ALA A 180 -8.50 25.72 -7.92
C ALA A 180 -8.35 25.56 -6.39
N LEU A 181 -8.17 24.31 -5.94
CA LEU A 181 -7.81 24.02 -4.55
C LEU A 181 -6.30 23.98 -4.42
N LEU A 182 -5.75 24.94 -3.67
CA LEU A 182 -4.32 25.02 -3.36
C LEU A 182 -4.07 24.55 -1.93
N GLN A 183 -3.14 23.63 -1.76
CA GLN A 183 -2.74 23.13 -0.45
C GLN A 183 -1.26 22.77 -0.44
N ALA A 184 -0.65 22.69 0.74
CA ALA A 184 0.67 22.11 0.87
C ALA A 184 0.63 20.64 0.38
N PRO A 185 1.63 20.19 -0.40
CA PRO A 185 1.67 18.82 -0.84
C PRO A 185 1.80 17.89 0.38
N TYR A 186 1.12 16.75 0.35
CA TYR A 186 1.40 15.66 1.29
C TYR A 186 2.85 15.21 1.12
N ARG A 187 3.36 14.55 2.14
CA ARG A 187 4.70 13.97 2.11
C ARG A 187 4.92 13.06 0.89
N ASP A 188 3.94 12.21 0.58
CA ASP A 188 3.99 11.32 -0.59
C ASP A 188 3.99 12.09 -1.92
N MET A 189 3.23 13.19 -2.02
CA MET A 189 3.23 14.04 -3.21
C MET A 189 4.50 14.89 -3.32
N ALA A 190 5.12 15.27 -2.21
CA ALA A 190 6.40 15.95 -2.22
C ALA A 190 7.52 15.04 -2.77
N ALA A 191 7.44 13.73 -2.46
CA ALA A 191 8.33 12.74 -3.01
C ALA A 191 8.17 12.55 -4.54
N PHE A 192 6.94 12.68 -5.06
CA PHE A 192 6.70 12.69 -6.51
C PHE A 192 7.40 13.85 -7.23
N LYS A 193 7.41 15.04 -6.63
CA LYS A 193 8.06 16.21 -7.22
C LYS A 193 9.57 16.10 -7.26
N ALA A 194 10.19 15.44 -6.29
CA ALA A 194 11.63 15.23 -6.27
C ALA A 194 12.10 14.33 -7.44
N GLN A 195 11.24 13.44 -7.92
CA GLN A 195 11.51 12.61 -9.11
C GLN A 195 11.12 13.30 -10.44
N ALA A 196 10.15 14.22 -10.40
CA ALA A 196 9.71 14.97 -11.59
C ALA A 196 10.60 16.18 -11.90
N GLY A 197 11.55 16.54 -11.03
CA GLY A 197 12.47 17.65 -11.21
C GLY A 197 13.52 17.48 -12.31
N ASP A 198 13.60 16.31 -12.93
CA ASP A 198 14.51 15.98 -14.04
C ASP A 198 13.83 15.94 -15.42
N LEU A 199 12.62 16.48 -15.56
CA LEU A 199 12.04 16.65 -16.88
C LEU A 199 12.62 17.93 -17.52
N PRO A 200 13.37 17.81 -18.64
CA PRO A 200 13.85 18.97 -19.39
C PRO A 200 12.66 19.78 -19.89
N GLY A 201 12.69 21.09 -19.61
CA GLY A 201 11.72 22.07 -20.08
C GLY A 201 11.72 22.26 -21.59
#